data_f0b272aea5dbe3666ed927489b69a08c
#
_entry.id   f0b272aea5dbe3666ed927489b69a08c
#
_cell.length_a   1.000
_cell.length_b   1.000
_cell.length_c   1.000
_cell.angle_alpha   90.00
_cell.angle_beta   90.00
_cell.angle_gamma   90.00
#
_symmetry.space_group_name_H-M   'P 1'
#
loop_
_entity.id
_entity.type
_entity.pdbx_description
1 polymer ?
#
loop_
_entity_poly.entity_id
_entity_poly.type
_entity_poly.pdbx_seq_one_letter_code
_entity_poly.pdbx_strand_id
1 'polypeptide(L)'
;MDAIILAGGFAKRMWPLTKNKPKQLLNLAGKPMLDYVFDSLDNLDFERIIVSVNSFFAPQFQEHLSSNSKDKKIELFIEESTNENEKLGALGALNLLFKKKKMAGPVFIAGGDNLSDFDLIKMIDLYEKSNSDVIGLFDVENIELAKLYGIANLEGNRIIDFVEKPSSPPSTLAATAYWLLSESGINNFFTYIEGGGDRDAMGNFLTWNVKRNPVLSVSFKGSWYDIGGLESYSEAQNWLEKRP
;
A
#
# COMPACT_ATOMS: atom_id res chain seq x y z
N MET A 1 -3.76 -8.37 14.72
CA MET A 1 -2.65 -7.64 14.03
C MET A 1 -3.07 -6.21 13.72
N ASP A 2 -2.10 -5.32 13.51
CA ASP A 2 -2.38 -3.95 13.09
C ASP A 2 -2.45 -3.83 11.56
N ALA A 3 -3.21 -2.83 11.06
CA ALA A 3 -3.13 -2.39 9.67
C ALA A 3 -2.46 -1.01 9.57
N ILE A 4 -1.73 -0.78 8.48
CA ILE A 4 -1.13 0.52 8.16
C ILE A 4 -1.61 0.96 6.78
N ILE A 5 -2.12 2.18 6.69
CA ILE A 5 -2.45 2.82 5.42
C ILE A 5 -1.40 3.89 5.14
N LEU A 6 -0.65 3.73 4.05
CA LEU A 6 0.35 4.71 3.63
C LEU A 6 -0.30 5.85 2.85
N ALA A 7 -0.28 7.05 3.40
CA ALA A 7 -0.92 8.24 2.84
C ALA A 7 -0.02 9.50 2.91
N GLY A 8 1.30 9.34 3.08
CA GLY A 8 2.25 10.45 3.26
C GLY A 8 2.73 11.14 1.97
N GLY A 9 2.30 10.70 0.79
CA GLY A 9 2.73 11.25 -0.50
C GLY A 9 2.13 12.62 -0.84
N PHE A 10 2.90 13.50 -1.48
CA PHE A 10 2.46 14.84 -1.93
C PHE A 10 1.77 14.86 -3.30
N ALA A 11 1.82 13.75 -4.04
CA ALA A 11 1.12 13.52 -5.31
C ALA A 11 1.26 14.66 -6.35
N LYS A 12 2.47 15.20 -6.58
CA LYS A 12 2.73 16.32 -7.50
C LYS A 12 2.22 16.09 -8.93
N ARG A 13 2.20 14.83 -9.41
CA ARG A 13 1.69 14.48 -10.73
C ARG A 13 0.21 14.81 -10.93
N MET A 14 -0.52 15.04 -9.84
CA MET A 14 -1.94 15.40 -9.85
C MET A 14 -2.19 16.90 -9.59
N TRP A 15 -1.16 17.75 -9.58
CA TRP A 15 -1.37 19.19 -9.48
C TRP A 15 -2.18 19.71 -10.67
N PRO A 16 -3.10 20.71 -10.45
CA PRO A 16 -3.30 21.49 -9.21
C PRO A 16 -4.19 20.83 -8.15
N LEU A 17 -4.84 19.69 -8.39
CA LEU A 17 -5.83 19.08 -7.49
C LEU A 17 -5.25 18.76 -6.10
N THR A 18 -4.00 18.34 -6.05
CA THR A 18 -3.33 17.90 -4.82
C THR A 18 -2.36 18.94 -4.25
N LYS A 19 -2.39 20.19 -4.75
CA LYS A 19 -1.50 21.24 -4.23
C LYS A 19 -1.81 21.60 -2.78
N ASN A 20 -3.10 21.68 -2.44
CA ASN A 20 -3.60 22.07 -1.13
C ASN A 20 -4.51 21.02 -0.48
N LYS A 21 -4.65 19.85 -1.08
CA LYS A 21 -5.48 18.76 -0.58
C LYS A 21 -4.75 17.43 -0.80
N PRO A 22 -4.66 16.55 0.21
CA PRO A 22 -4.01 15.26 0.03
C PRO A 22 -4.83 14.41 -0.96
N LYS A 23 -4.14 13.65 -1.80
CA LYS A 23 -4.75 12.79 -2.82
C LYS A 23 -5.83 11.88 -2.24
N GLN A 24 -5.56 11.30 -1.09
CA GLN A 24 -6.44 10.35 -0.42
C GLN A 24 -7.75 10.95 0.07
N LEU A 25 -7.82 12.27 0.20
CA LEU A 25 -9.04 13.01 0.54
C LEU A 25 -9.73 13.63 -0.68
N LEU A 26 -9.24 13.40 -1.90
CA LEU A 26 -10.00 13.74 -3.11
C LEU A 26 -11.24 12.89 -3.21
N ASN A 27 -12.35 13.53 -3.61
CA ASN A 27 -13.64 12.86 -3.76
C ASN A 27 -13.68 12.03 -5.04
N LEU A 28 -14.05 10.77 -4.93
CA LEU A 28 -14.32 9.84 -6.02
C LEU A 28 -15.76 9.35 -5.87
N ALA A 29 -16.61 9.55 -6.88
CA ALA A 29 -17.99 9.06 -6.90
C ALA A 29 -18.76 9.26 -5.57
N GLY A 30 -18.60 10.43 -4.95
CA GLY A 30 -19.39 10.83 -3.77
C GLY A 30 -18.68 10.75 -2.42
N LYS A 31 -17.54 10.05 -2.28
CA LYS A 31 -16.78 10.00 -1.02
C LYS A 31 -15.27 10.09 -1.22
N PRO A 32 -14.48 10.46 -0.19
CA PRO A 32 -13.02 10.49 -0.26
C PRO A 32 -12.42 9.11 -0.62
N MET A 33 -11.32 9.13 -1.36
CA MET A 33 -10.59 7.93 -1.76
C MET A 33 -10.21 7.05 -0.56
N LEU A 34 -9.77 7.66 0.55
CA LEU A 34 -9.41 6.96 1.78
C LEU A 34 -10.55 6.13 2.35
N ASP A 35 -11.80 6.57 2.20
CA ASP A 35 -12.96 5.86 2.73
C ASP A 35 -13.23 4.55 1.96
N TYR A 36 -12.91 4.50 0.66
CA TYR A 36 -12.93 3.24 -0.09
C TYR A 36 -11.84 2.27 0.38
N VAL A 37 -10.67 2.80 0.75
CA VAL A 37 -9.62 1.96 1.34
C VAL A 37 -10.10 1.40 2.69
N PHE A 38 -10.73 2.21 3.54
CA PHE A 38 -11.33 1.71 4.78
C PHE A 38 -12.38 0.63 4.52
N ASP A 39 -13.29 0.85 3.56
CA ASP A 39 -14.31 -0.16 3.21
C ASP A 39 -13.69 -1.49 2.78
N SER A 40 -12.57 -1.46 2.03
CA SER A 40 -11.88 -2.68 1.63
C SER A 40 -11.28 -3.47 2.81
N LEU A 41 -11.07 -2.80 3.94
CA LEU A 41 -10.55 -3.37 5.18
C LEU A 41 -11.65 -3.74 6.20
N ASP A 42 -12.92 -3.43 5.93
CA ASP A 42 -14.02 -3.58 6.91
C ASP A 42 -14.26 -5.00 7.37
N ASN A 43 -14.06 -5.97 6.49
CA ASN A 43 -14.28 -7.39 6.80
C ASN A 43 -13.05 -8.05 7.46
N LEU A 44 -11.98 -7.28 7.73
CA LEU A 44 -10.77 -7.77 8.35
C LEU A 44 -10.71 -7.31 9.82
N ASP A 45 -10.42 -8.25 10.73
CA ASP A 45 -10.37 -7.97 12.18
C ASP A 45 -8.96 -7.44 12.56
N PHE A 46 -8.79 -6.12 12.44
CA PHE A 46 -7.59 -5.43 12.88
C PHE A 46 -7.75 -4.86 14.30
N GLU A 47 -6.72 -4.97 15.13
CA GLU A 47 -6.67 -4.37 16.45
C GLU A 47 -6.72 -2.84 16.38
N ARG A 48 -6.03 -2.28 15.38
CA ARG A 48 -6.07 -0.86 15.02
C ARG A 48 -5.65 -0.66 13.57
N ILE A 49 -6.08 0.47 13.00
CA ILE A 49 -5.68 0.94 11.68
C ILE A 49 -4.88 2.22 11.86
N ILE A 50 -3.62 2.23 11.45
CA ILE A 50 -2.72 3.39 11.54
C ILE A 50 -2.64 4.04 10.17
N VAL A 51 -3.07 5.29 10.04
CA VAL A 51 -2.92 6.09 8.81
C VAL A 51 -1.66 6.92 8.90
N SER A 52 -0.64 6.60 8.09
CA SER A 52 0.63 7.34 8.04
C SER A 52 0.54 8.48 7.04
N VAL A 53 0.74 9.71 7.50
CA VAL A 53 0.57 10.93 6.70
C VAL A 53 1.74 11.89 6.94
N ASN A 54 2.03 12.76 5.97
CA ASN A 54 2.97 13.85 6.17
C ASN A 54 2.39 14.96 7.06
N SER A 55 3.25 15.74 7.72
CA SER A 55 2.82 16.80 8.65
C SER A 55 2.10 17.95 7.97
N PHE A 56 2.36 18.20 6.68
CA PHE A 56 1.70 19.25 5.92
C PHE A 56 0.19 19.02 5.77
N PHE A 57 -0.21 17.79 5.48
CA PHE A 57 -1.61 17.42 5.29
C PHE A 57 -2.28 16.84 6.55
N ALA A 58 -1.53 16.59 7.62
CA ALA A 58 -2.05 15.97 8.85
C ALA A 58 -3.31 16.68 9.41
N PRO A 59 -3.45 18.01 9.43
CA PRO A 59 -4.67 18.65 9.92
C PRO A 59 -5.93 18.26 9.14
N GLN A 60 -5.84 18.09 7.81
CA GLN A 60 -6.98 17.70 6.98
C GLN A 60 -7.39 16.24 7.22
N PHE A 61 -6.41 15.34 7.41
CA PHE A 61 -6.71 13.97 7.80
C PHE A 61 -7.33 13.88 9.20
N GLN A 62 -6.84 14.69 10.15
CA GLN A 62 -7.40 14.74 11.51
C GLN A 62 -8.85 15.21 11.50
N GLU A 63 -9.18 16.25 10.74
CA GLU A 63 -10.56 16.74 10.56
C GLU A 63 -11.45 15.64 9.96
N HIS A 64 -11.01 15.01 8.86
CA HIS A 64 -11.75 13.95 8.19
C HIS A 64 -12.03 12.76 9.11
N LEU A 65 -11.00 12.24 9.79
CA LEU A 65 -11.13 11.10 10.66
C LEU A 65 -11.98 11.40 11.90
N SER A 66 -11.91 12.61 12.47
CA SER A 66 -12.74 13.02 13.61
C SER A 66 -14.21 13.06 13.27
N SER A 67 -14.56 13.34 12.00
CA SER A 67 -15.94 13.44 11.54
C SER A 67 -16.55 12.10 11.16
N ASN A 68 -15.75 11.11 10.78
CA ASN A 68 -16.21 9.88 10.11
C ASN A 68 -15.91 8.58 10.88
N SER A 69 -15.05 8.60 11.89
CA SER A 69 -14.67 7.38 12.61
C SER A 69 -15.68 7.03 13.72
N LYS A 70 -16.73 6.27 13.38
CA LYS A 70 -17.73 5.91 14.39
C LYS A 70 -17.37 4.67 15.23
N ASP A 71 -16.57 3.73 14.73
CA ASP A 71 -16.38 2.42 15.42
C ASP A 71 -14.98 1.78 15.25
N LYS A 72 -14.03 2.43 14.57
CA LYS A 72 -12.71 1.83 14.33
C LYS A 72 -11.64 2.48 15.21
N LYS A 73 -10.72 1.66 15.72
CA LYS A 73 -9.50 2.14 16.39
C LYS A 73 -8.52 2.72 15.35
N ILE A 74 -8.89 3.86 14.74
CA ILE A 74 -8.06 4.55 13.75
C ILE A 74 -7.10 5.46 14.50
N GLU A 75 -5.81 5.34 14.20
CA GLU A 75 -4.74 6.15 14.73
C GLU A 75 -4.04 6.91 13.60
N LEU A 76 -3.84 8.21 13.77
CA LEU A 76 -3.04 9.00 12.84
C LEU A 76 -1.57 8.97 13.26
N PHE A 77 -0.68 8.57 12.36
CA PHE A 77 0.76 8.67 12.51
C PHE A 77 1.30 9.77 11.62
N ILE A 78 1.93 10.80 12.21
CA ILE A 78 2.41 11.97 11.48
C ILE A 78 3.91 11.86 11.24
N GLU A 79 4.31 11.86 9.97
CA GLU A 79 5.69 11.94 9.50
C GLU A 79 6.15 13.40 9.52
N GLU A 80 7.38 13.65 9.96
CA GLU A 80 7.93 15.00 10.09
C GLU A 80 8.39 15.58 8.73
N SER A 81 7.59 15.39 7.68
CA SER A 81 7.85 15.93 6.33
C SER A 81 6.84 17.00 5.99
N THR A 82 7.31 18.20 5.64
CA THR A 82 6.49 19.37 5.33
C THR A 82 6.38 19.66 3.84
N ASN A 83 7.26 19.03 3.03
CA ASN A 83 7.31 19.21 1.58
C ASN A 83 7.90 17.96 0.90
N GLU A 84 7.78 17.90 -0.43
CA GLU A 84 8.21 16.76 -1.24
C GLU A 84 9.71 16.42 -1.09
N ASN A 85 10.57 17.40 -0.84
CA ASN A 85 12.02 17.15 -0.73
C ASN A 85 12.38 16.46 0.58
N GLU A 86 11.48 16.52 1.56
CA GLU A 86 11.62 15.90 2.88
C GLU A 86 10.90 14.56 2.98
N LYS A 87 10.23 14.10 1.89
CA LYS A 87 9.50 12.83 1.91
C LYS A 87 10.42 11.67 2.34
N LEU A 88 9.90 10.82 3.19
CA LEU A 88 10.64 9.66 3.70
C LEU A 88 10.70 8.51 2.70
N GLY A 89 9.80 8.50 1.71
CA GLY A 89 9.48 7.33 0.90
C GLY A 89 8.66 6.29 1.71
N ALA A 90 8.09 5.31 1.02
CA ALA A 90 7.22 4.33 1.67
C ALA A 90 7.95 3.51 2.75
N LEU A 91 9.15 3.02 2.44
CA LEU A 91 9.95 2.25 3.40
C LEU A 91 10.53 3.13 4.51
N GLY A 92 10.84 4.40 4.22
CA GLY A 92 11.27 5.35 5.25
C GLY A 92 10.17 5.66 6.27
N ALA A 93 8.93 5.85 5.79
CA ALA A 93 7.76 6.05 6.63
C ALA A 93 7.47 4.82 7.51
N LEU A 94 7.50 3.62 6.93
CA LEU A 94 7.34 2.37 7.67
C LEU A 94 8.45 2.19 8.72
N ASN A 95 9.71 2.46 8.39
CA ASN A 95 10.81 2.35 9.35
C ASN A 95 10.62 3.27 10.57
N LEU A 96 10.22 4.52 10.32
CA LEU A 96 9.92 5.47 11.39
C LEU A 96 8.75 4.97 12.26
N LEU A 97 7.66 4.51 11.62
CA LEU A 97 6.47 4.01 12.28
C LEU A 97 6.78 2.75 13.10
N PHE A 98 7.42 1.75 12.52
CA PHE A 98 7.77 0.50 13.22
C PHE A 98 8.64 0.76 14.44
N LYS A 99 9.64 1.66 14.34
CA LYS A 99 10.48 2.03 15.48
C LYS A 99 9.72 2.79 16.55
N LYS A 100 8.94 3.82 16.19
CA LYS A 100 8.17 4.63 17.16
C LYS A 100 7.08 3.81 17.86
N LYS A 101 6.43 2.87 17.15
CA LYS A 101 5.36 2.02 17.70
C LYS A 101 5.87 0.69 18.26
N LYS A 102 7.18 0.41 18.16
CA LYS A 102 7.81 -0.85 18.58
C LYS A 102 7.10 -2.08 17.97
N MET A 103 6.78 -2.00 16.68
CA MET A 103 6.09 -3.08 15.98
C MET A 103 7.04 -4.25 15.73
N ALA A 104 6.64 -5.45 16.13
CA ALA A 104 7.41 -6.66 15.96
C ALA A 104 6.58 -7.84 15.42
N GLY A 105 5.25 -7.75 15.51
CA GLY A 105 4.31 -8.79 15.06
C GLY A 105 3.83 -8.53 13.63
N PRO A 106 2.98 -9.42 13.09
CA PRO A 106 2.49 -9.29 11.72
C PRO A 106 1.73 -7.99 11.53
N VAL A 107 1.92 -7.40 10.34
CA VAL A 107 1.29 -6.14 9.96
C VAL A 107 0.74 -6.21 8.55
N PHE A 108 -0.50 -5.74 8.37
CA PHE A 108 -1.09 -5.53 7.05
C PHE A 108 -0.81 -4.10 6.59
N ILE A 109 -0.35 -3.93 5.36
CA ILE A 109 -0.01 -2.64 4.77
C ILE A 109 -0.88 -2.44 3.54
N ALA A 110 -1.52 -1.28 3.44
CA ALA A 110 -2.30 -0.86 2.28
C ALA A 110 -1.84 0.51 1.78
N GLY A 111 -1.86 0.71 0.46
CA GLY A 111 -1.71 2.04 -0.13
C GLY A 111 -3.01 2.84 0.04
N GLY A 112 -2.92 4.06 0.54
CA GLY A 112 -4.08 4.96 0.67
C GLY A 112 -4.64 5.49 -0.65
N ASP A 113 -4.05 5.08 -1.77
CA ASP A 113 -4.38 5.45 -3.14
C ASP A 113 -4.70 4.24 -4.04
N ASN A 114 -4.83 3.06 -3.44
CA ASN A 114 -5.17 1.84 -4.14
C ASN A 114 -6.62 1.47 -3.91
N LEU A 115 -7.39 1.40 -4.97
CA LEU A 115 -8.79 0.98 -4.96
C LEU A 115 -8.94 -0.37 -5.64
N SER A 116 -9.73 -1.26 -5.04
CA SER A 116 -9.99 -2.57 -5.61
C SER A 116 -11.32 -3.15 -5.12
N ASP A 117 -11.76 -4.21 -5.77
CA ASP A 117 -12.84 -5.08 -5.30
C ASP A 117 -12.33 -6.44 -4.80
N PHE A 118 -11.11 -6.48 -4.31
CA PHE A 118 -10.44 -7.69 -3.88
C PHE A 118 -10.97 -8.21 -2.54
N ASP A 119 -11.10 -9.51 -2.46
CA ASP A 119 -11.36 -10.23 -1.22
C ASP A 119 -10.04 -10.42 -0.45
N LEU A 120 -9.68 -9.39 0.33
CA LEU A 120 -8.39 -9.33 1.04
C LEU A 120 -8.27 -10.36 2.17
N ILE A 121 -9.37 -10.99 2.61
CA ILE A 121 -9.34 -12.07 3.62
C ILE A 121 -8.44 -13.24 3.17
N LYS A 122 -8.34 -13.47 1.87
CA LYS A 122 -7.46 -14.50 1.29
C LYS A 122 -5.97 -14.30 1.65
N MET A 123 -5.54 -13.05 1.85
CA MET A 123 -4.17 -12.76 2.30
C MET A 123 -3.98 -13.15 3.77
N ILE A 124 -4.98 -12.86 4.61
CA ILE A 124 -4.97 -13.25 6.02
C ILE A 124 -4.99 -14.76 6.16
N ASP A 125 -5.90 -15.44 5.45
CA ASP A 125 -5.99 -16.92 5.44
C ASP A 125 -4.69 -17.59 5.01
N LEU A 126 -4.02 -17.03 4.00
CA LEU A 126 -2.75 -17.57 3.51
C LEU A 126 -1.64 -17.34 4.54
N TYR A 127 -1.59 -16.18 5.16
CA TYR A 127 -0.66 -15.87 6.23
C TYR A 127 -0.85 -16.81 7.44
N GLU A 128 -2.08 -16.99 7.92
CA GLU A 128 -2.38 -17.84 9.07
C GLU A 128 -1.95 -19.30 8.85
N LYS A 129 -2.03 -19.78 7.60
CA LYS A 129 -1.59 -21.15 7.22
C LYS A 129 -0.09 -21.29 7.05
N SER A 130 0.61 -20.21 6.67
CA SER A 130 2.02 -20.28 6.24
C SER A 130 2.99 -19.59 7.19
N ASN A 131 2.51 -18.61 7.96
CA ASN A 131 3.31 -17.66 8.75
C ASN A 131 4.40 -16.95 7.92
N SER A 132 4.13 -16.75 6.61
CA SER A 132 5.05 -16.13 5.66
C SER A 132 4.52 -14.77 5.24
N ASP A 133 5.41 -13.91 4.70
CA ASP A 133 4.97 -12.66 4.06
C ASP A 133 4.03 -12.97 2.90
N VAL A 134 2.96 -12.17 2.73
CA VAL A 134 1.98 -12.32 1.66
C VAL A 134 1.81 -11.02 0.91
N ILE A 135 1.92 -11.09 -0.43
CA ILE A 135 1.77 -9.93 -1.32
C ILE A 135 0.55 -10.14 -2.21
N GLY A 136 -0.29 -9.12 -2.31
CA GLY A 136 -1.38 -9.08 -3.28
C GLY A 136 -0.84 -8.79 -4.69
N LEU A 137 -1.17 -9.64 -5.66
CA LEU A 137 -0.81 -9.46 -7.06
C LEU A 137 -2.06 -9.29 -7.93
N PHE A 138 -1.90 -8.55 -9.01
CA PHE A 138 -2.92 -8.37 -10.04
C PHE A 138 -2.29 -8.53 -11.42
N ASP A 139 -2.94 -9.29 -12.30
CA ASP A 139 -2.51 -9.42 -13.69
C ASP A 139 -3.01 -8.20 -14.48
N VAL A 140 -2.08 -7.32 -14.88
CA VAL A 140 -2.41 -6.14 -15.68
C VAL A 140 -2.61 -6.48 -17.16
N GLU A 141 -2.41 -7.74 -17.57
CA GLU A 141 -2.64 -8.27 -18.92
C GLU A 141 -1.94 -7.50 -20.06
N ASN A 142 -1.12 -6.52 -19.71
CA ASN A 142 -0.45 -5.65 -20.66
C ASN A 142 1.01 -5.44 -20.26
N ILE A 143 1.93 -5.81 -21.15
CA ILE A 143 3.37 -5.74 -20.88
C ILE A 143 3.89 -4.30 -20.76
N GLU A 144 3.27 -3.33 -21.43
CA GLU A 144 3.66 -1.93 -21.31
C GLU A 144 3.20 -1.34 -19.99
N LEU A 145 2.00 -1.70 -19.51
CA LEU A 145 1.56 -1.34 -18.16
C LEU A 145 2.42 -2.00 -17.08
N ALA A 146 2.86 -3.23 -17.29
CA ALA A 146 3.72 -3.93 -16.34
C ALA A 146 5.04 -3.18 -16.06
N LYS A 147 5.56 -2.38 -17.02
CA LYS A 147 6.75 -1.54 -16.82
C LYS A 147 6.59 -0.48 -15.73
N LEU A 148 5.36 -0.15 -15.36
CA LEU A 148 5.05 0.90 -14.36
C LEU A 148 5.05 0.37 -12.93
N TYR A 149 5.05 -0.97 -12.75
CA TYR A 149 4.86 -1.63 -11.47
C TYR A 149 6.04 -2.54 -11.10
N GLY A 150 6.06 -2.96 -9.85
CA GLY A 150 6.90 -4.08 -9.44
C GLY A 150 6.29 -5.39 -9.94
N ILE A 151 7.07 -6.22 -10.61
CA ILE A 151 6.61 -7.43 -11.31
C ILE A 151 7.16 -8.68 -10.62
N ALA A 152 6.24 -9.60 -10.31
CA ALA A 152 6.55 -10.87 -9.69
C ALA A 152 6.69 -12.00 -10.73
N ASN A 153 7.60 -12.94 -10.46
CA ASN A 153 7.65 -14.25 -11.08
C ASN A 153 7.33 -15.31 -10.03
N LEU A 154 6.46 -16.27 -10.39
CA LEU A 154 5.89 -17.23 -9.44
C LEU A 154 6.28 -18.67 -9.75
N GLU A 155 6.44 -19.46 -8.68
CA GLU A 155 6.34 -20.91 -8.69
C GLU A 155 5.19 -21.33 -7.75
N GLY A 156 4.07 -21.76 -8.32
CA GLY A 156 2.82 -21.89 -7.58
C GLY A 156 2.34 -20.55 -7.04
N ASN A 157 2.24 -20.40 -5.74
CA ASN A 157 1.93 -19.12 -5.06
C ASN A 157 3.16 -18.46 -4.42
N ARG A 158 4.35 -19.02 -4.59
CA ARG A 158 5.60 -18.44 -4.09
C ARG A 158 6.19 -17.48 -5.09
N ILE A 159 6.55 -16.30 -4.63
CA ILE A 159 7.33 -15.34 -5.43
C ILE A 159 8.78 -15.81 -5.43
N ILE A 160 9.29 -16.21 -6.60
CA ILE A 160 10.68 -16.69 -6.78
C ILE A 160 11.62 -15.60 -7.25
N ASP A 161 11.08 -14.57 -7.92
CA ASP A 161 11.82 -13.37 -8.31
C ASP A 161 10.88 -12.17 -8.38
N PHE A 162 11.45 -10.99 -8.18
CA PHE A 162 10.71 -9.72 -8.21
C PHE A 162 11.60 -8.60 -8.74
N VAL A 163 11.06 -7.77 -9.63
CA VAL A 163 11.76 -6.64 -10.22
C VAL A 163 10.91 -5.39 -10.17
N GLU A 164 11.41 -4.34 -9.52
CA GLU A 164 10.73 -3.04 -9.47
C GLU A 164 10.89 -2.30 -10.79
N LYS A 165 9.78 -1.97 -11.44
CA LYS A 165 9.68 -1.21 -12.70
C LYS A 165 10.66 -1.65 -13.78
N PRO A 166 10.61 -2.92 -14.20
CA PRO A 166 11.54 -3.45 -15.18
C PRO A 166 11.30 -2.84 -16.56
N SER A 167 12.38 -2.52 -17.28
CA SER A 167 12.28 -2.11 -18.70
C SER A 167 11.81 -3.26 -19.61
N SER A 168 12.06 -4.51 -19.20
CA SER A 168 11.60 -5.73 -19.85
C SER A 168 10.93 -6.64 -18.79
N PRO A 169 9.62 -6.51 -18.55
CA PRO A 169 8.92 -7.27 -17.54
C PRO A 169 8.93 -8.78 -17.84
N PRO A 170 9.25 -9.65 -16.85
CA PRO A 170 9.23 -11.10 -17.04
C PRO A 170 7.81 -11.69 -17.07
N SER A 171 6.81 -10.95 -16.60
CA SER A 171 5.39 -11.30 -16.56
C SER A 171 4.52 -10.04 -16.53
N THR A 172 3.20 -10.21 -16.45
CA THR A 172 2.24 -9.12 -16.25
C THR A 172 1.66 -9.10 -14.82
N LEU A 173 2.21 -9.91 -13.90
CA LEU A 173 1.77 -9.98 -12.52
C LEU A 173 2.37 -8.84 -11.69
N ALA A 174 1.61 -7.75 -11.58
CA ALA A 174 1.98 -6.56 -10.84
C ALA A 174 1.71 -6.72 -9.33
N ALA A 175 2.66 -6.30 -8.49
CA ALA A 175 2.41 -6.18 -7.06
C ALA A 175 1.50 -4.98 -6.81
N THR A 176 0.41 -5.24 -6.10
CA THR A 176 -0.48 -4.19 -5.59
C THR A 176 0.12 -3.56 -4.33
N ALA A 177 -0.53 -2.55 -3.80
CA ALA A 177 -0.12 -1.96 -2.53
C ALA A 177 -0.72 -2.68 -1.29
N TYR A 178 -1.13 -3.95 -1.42
CA TYR A 178 -1.58 -4.78 -0.31
C TYR A 178 -0.49 -5.78 0.07
N TRP A 179 0.07 -5.60 1.26
CA TRP A 179 1.19 -6.39 1.77
C TRP A 179 0.90 -6.84 3.19
N LEU A 180 1.18 -8.08 3.50
CA LEU A 180 1.20 -8.59 4.86
C LEU A 180 2.62 -9.05 5.18
N LEU A 181 3.26 -8.37 6.12
CA LEU A 181 4.57 -8.75 6.62
C LEU A 181 4.41 -9.57 7.90
N SER A 182 5.05 -10.72 7.93
CA SER A 182 5.21 -11.56 9.10
C SER A 182 6.20 -10.94 10.10
N GLU A 183 6.34 -11.52 11.28
CA GLU A 183 7.39 -11.12 12.22
C GLU A 183 8.78 -11.24 11.59
N SER A 184 9.06 -12.33 10.85
CA SER A 184 10.32 -12.51 10.14
C SER A 184 10.48 -11.47 9.01
N GLY A 185 9.39 -11.10 8.33
CA GLY A 185 9.38 -10.03 7.33
C GLY A 185 9.74 -8.67 7.89
N ILE A 186 9.24 -8.32 9.08
CA ILE A 186 9.62 -7.09 9.78
C ILE A 186 11.09 -7.12 10.20
N ASN A 187 11.60 -8.23 10.70
CA ASN A 187 13.02 -8.37 11.04
C ASN A 187 13.92 -8.22 9.80
N ASN A 188 13.52 -8.82 8.67
CA ASN A 188 14.20 -8.65 7.40
C ASN A 188 14.13 -7.20 6.90
N PHE A 189 12.98 -6.54 7.10
CA PHE A 189 12.82 -5.13 6.75
C PHE A 189 13.83 -4.25 7.50
N PHE A 190 14.00 -4.44 8.80
CA PHE A 190 15.03 -3.71 9.56
C PHE A 190 16.45 -4.02 9.05
N THR A 191 16.74 -5.30 8.79
CA THR A 191 18.04 -5.70 8.22
C THR A 191 18.31 -5.02 6.87
N TYR A 192 17.28 -4.94 6.01
CA TYR A 192 17.37 -4.23 4.73
C TYR A 192 17.69 -2.74 4.90
N ILE A 193 16.94 -2.07 5.79
CA ILE A 193 17.10 -0.63 6.05
C ILE A 193 18.48 -0.32 6.67
N GLU A 194 18.93 -1.13 7.63
CA GLU A 194 20.23 -0.98 8.31
C GLU A 194 21.39 -1.29 7.38
N GLY A 195 21.19 -2.18 6.42
CA GLY A 195 22.14 -2.48 5.35
C GLY A 195 22.24 -1.41 4.25
N GLY A 196 21.55 -0.26 4.42
CA GLY A 196 21.58 0.85 3.46
C GLY A 196 20.64 0.68 2.26
N GLY A 197 19.61 -0.16 2.39
CA GLY A 197 18.59 -0.36 1.35
C GLY A 197 17.85 0.93 0.99
N ASP A 198 17.46 1.05 -0.27
CA ASP A 198 16.67 2.18 -0.79
C ASP A 198 15.34 2.26 -0.05
N ARG A 199 14.96 3.48 0.36
CA ARG A 199 13.79 3.73 1.23
C ARG A 199 12.56 4.25 0.48
N ASP A 200 12.64 4.43 -0.83
CA ASP A 200 11.54 5.08 -1.58
C ASP A 200 10.39 4.11 -1.85
N ALA A 201 10.63 3.02 -2.57
CA ALA A 201 9.59 2.10 -3.02
C ALA A 201 9.57 0.75 -2.27
N MET A 202 8.38 0.26 -1.98
CA MET A 202 8.17 -1.06 -1.36
C MET A 202 8.82 -2.20 -2.16
N GLY A 203 8.76 -2.13 -3.49
CA GLY A 203 9.33 -3.15 -4.37
C GLY A 203 10.83 -3.32 -4.25
N ASN A 204 11.58 -2.29 -3.84
CA ASN A 204 13.03 -2.41 -3.59
C ASN A 204 13.31 -3.38 -2.42
N PHE A 205 12.53 -3.29 -1.36
CA PHE A 205 12.60 -4.26 -0.26
C PHE A 205 12.18 -5.65 -0.72
N LEU A 206 11.10 -5.78 -1.49
CA LEU A 206 10.63 -7.09 -1.96
C LEU A 206 11.68 -7.78 -2.84
N THR A 207 12.32 -7.06 -3.78
CA THR A 207 13.40 -7.57 -4.62
C THR A 207 14.53 -8.18 -3.78
N TRP A 208 14.82 -7.57 -2.63
CA TRP A 208 15.85 -8.05 -1.70
C TRP A 208 15.32 -9.23 -0.84
N ASN A 209 14.07 -9.16 -0.38
CA ASN A 209 13.49 -10.09 0.59
C ASN A 209 13.18 -11.46 -0.01
N VAL A 210 12.68 -11.54 -1.25
CA VAL A 210 12.34 -12.82 -1.92
C VAL A 210 13.51 -13.78 -2.04
N LYS A 211 14.74 -13.28 -1.99
CA LYS A 211 15.99 -14.06 -2.03
C LYS A 211 16.40 -14.59 -0.67
N ARG A 212 15.70 -14.20 0.41
CA ARG A 212 16.11 -14.48 1.80
C ARG A 212 15.01 -15.11 2.63
N ASN A 213 13.77 -14.82 2.30
CA ASN A 213 12.61 -15.26 3.04
C ASN A 213 11.54 -15.79 2.08
N PRO A 214 10.80 -16.86 2.42
CA PRO A 214 9.62 -17.25 1.66
C PRO A 214 8.61 -16.09 1.62
N VAL A 215 8.28 -15.63 0.43
CA VAL A 215 7.22 -14.66 0.19
C VAL A 215 6.16 -15.33 -0.68
N LEU A 216 4.94 -15.34 -0.19
CA LEU A 216 3.79 -15.91 -0.89
C LEU A 216 2.96 -14.82 -1.54
N SER A 217 2.09 -15.20 -2.44
CA SER A 217 1.21 -14.27 -3.13
C SER A 217 -0.22 -14.76 -3.21
N VAL A 218 -1.15 -13.80 -3.23
CA VAL A 218 -2.53 -14.00 -3.66
C VAL A 218 -2.71 -13.24 -4.96
N SER A 219 -2.96 -13.95 -6.07
CA SER A 219 -3.31 -13.33 -7.34
C SER A 219 -4.81 -13.05 -7.36
N PHE A 220 -5.16 -11.79 -7.37
CA PHE A 220 -6.54 -11.31 -7.38
C PHE A 220 -7.10 -11.22 -8.80
N LYS A 221 -8.41 -11.38 -8.89
CA LYS A 221 -9.21 -11.06 -10.07
C LYS A 221 -10.17 -9.94 -9.73
N GLY A 222 -10.68 -9.24 -10.73
CA GLY A 222 -11.58 -8.11 -10.55
C GLY A 222 -10.97 -6.82 -11.05
N SER A 223 -11.12 -5.75 -10.29
CA SER A 223 -10.65 -4.41 -10.66
C SER A 223 -9.65 -3.89 -9.64
N TRP A 224 -8.61 -3.24 -10.14
CA TRP A 224 -7.60 -2.58 -9.34
C TRP A 224 -7.14 -1.28 -9.98
N TYR A 225 -7.09 -0.22 -9.18
CA TYR A 225 -6.65 1.11 -9.61
C TYR A 225 -5.60 1.64 -8.62
N ASP A 226 -4.36 1.78 -9.10
CA ASP A 226 -3.31 2.55 -8.44
C ASP A 226 -3.40 4.01 -8.91
N ILE A 227 -3.95 4.88 -8.07
CA ILE A 227 -4.24 6.27 -8.46
C ILE A 227 -2.98 7.11 -8.32
N GLY A 228 -2.09 7.01 -9.30
CA GLY A 228 -0.84 7.75 -9.38
C GLY A 228 -0.91 9.06 -10.17
N GLY A 229 -1.99 9.31 -10.93
CA GLY A 229 -2.14 10.45 -11.84
C GLY A 229 -3.60 10.78 -12.16
N LEU A 230 -3.81 11.80 -13.01
CA LEU A 230 -5.16 12.25 -13.38
C LEU A 230 -5.92 11.23 -14.23
N GLU A 231 -5.22 10.47 -15.07
CA GLU A 231 -5.81 9.44 -15.90
C GLU A 231 -6.39 8.30 -15.04
N SER A 232 -5.56 7.67 -14.20
CA SER A 232 -6.01 6.61 -13.29
C SER A 232 -7.07 7.09 -12.28
N TYR A 233 -7.04 8.37 -11.90
CA TYR A 233 -8.10 8.98 -11.11
C TYR A 233 -9.44 9.01 -11.85
N SER A 234 -9.45 9.42 -13.13
CA SER A 234 -10.65 9.44 -13.96
C SER A 234 -11.18 8.04 -14.25
N GLU A 235 -10.30 7.08 -14.48
CA GLU A 235 -10.67 5.68 -14.70
C GLU A 235 -11.33 5.07 -13.46
N ALA A 236 -10.73 5.29 -12.28
CA ALA A 236 -11.29 4.83 -11.01
C ALA A 236 -12.66 5.46 -10.73
N GLN A 237 -12.85 6.76 -11.03
CA GLN A 237 -14.14 7.42 -10.88
C GLN A 237 -15.20 6.80 -11.79
N ASN A 238 -14.89 6.61 -13.07
CA ASN A 238 -15.80 5.97 -14.03
C ASN A 238 -16.17 4.54 -13.63
N TRP A 239 -15.24 3.80 -13.05
CA TRP A 239 -15.50 2.45 -12.54
C TRP A 239 -16.47 2.46 -11.35
N LEU A 240 -16.25 3.36 -10.40
CA LEU A 240 -17.11 3.49 -9.22
C LEU A 240 -18.52 3.93 -9.57
N GLU A 241 -18.69 4.87 -10.53
CA GLU A 241 -20.00 5.35 -10.98
C GLU A 241 -20.81 4.28 -11.72
N LYS A 242 -20.16 3.26 -12.26
CA LYS A 242 -20.82 2.13 -12.94
C LYS A 242 -21.14 0.96 -12.00
N ARG A 243 -20.70 1.01 -10.75
CA ARG A 243 -21.08 0.02 -9.75
C ARG A 243 -22.53 0.19 -9.37
N PRO A 244 -23.30 -0.94 -9.30
CA PRO A 244 -24.70 -0.90 -8.91
C PRO A 244 -24.88 -0.45 -7.46
#